data_e63ff13b7a4a0808ff54070b38dc215e
#
_entry.id   e63ff13b7a4a0808ff54070b38dc215e
#
_cell.length_a   1.000
_cell.length_b   1.000
_cell.length_c   1.000
_cell.angle_alpha   90.00
_cell.angle_beta   90.00
_cell.angle_gamma   90.00
#
_symmetry.space_group_name_H-M   'P 1'
#
loop_
_entity.id
_entity.type
_entity.pdbx_description
1 polymer ?
#
loop_
_entity_poly.entity_id
_entity_poly.type
_entity_poly.pdbx_seq_one_letter_code
_entity_poly.pdbx_strand_id
1 'polypeptide(L)'
;NIRDWCISRQLWWGHRIPAYYCDECGETVVAREMPEKCPKCGCTHLHQDEDTLDTWFSSALWPFSTLGWPDKTPELEYFYPTDVLVTGYDIIFFWVIRMVFSALEQTGKTPFHHVLIHGLVRDSQGRKMSKSLGNGIDPLEVIDKYGADALRLTLMTGNAPGNDMRFYWERVESSRNFANK
;
A
#
# COMPACT_ATOMS: atom_id res chain seq x y z
N ASN A 1 -16.54 -9.38 -2.03
CA ASN A 1 -15.88 -10.54 -2.67
C ASN A 1 -14.34 -10.46 -2.48
N ILE A 2 -13.89 -10.61 -1.23
CA ILE A 2 -12.47 -10.73 -0.90
C ILE A 2 -12.07 -12.17 -1.19
N ARG A 3 -10.94 -12.35 -1.89
CA ARG A 3 -10.35 -13.67 -2.16
C ARG A 3 -9.28 -13.99 -1.11
N ASP A 4 -8.95 -15.28 -0.99
CA ASP A 4 -7.85 -15.75 -0.17
C ASP A 4 -6.55 -15.02 -0.52
N TRP A 5 -5.76 -14.75 0.50
CA TRP A 5 -4.49 -14.06 0.37
C TRP A 5 -3.38 -14.86 1.05
N CYS A 6 -2.46 -15.37 0.25
CA CYS A 6 -1.24 -15.93 0.79
C CYS A 6 -0.36 -14.79 1.30
N ILE A 7 -0.09 -14.78 2.60
CA ILE A 7 0.70 -13.73 3.25
C ILE A 7 2.20 -14.02 3.27
N SER A 8 2.63 -15.22 2.92
CA SER A 8 4.04 -15.62 2.93
C SER A 8 4.75 -15.29 1.62
N ARG A 9 6.00 -14.87 1.72
CA ARG A 9 6.90 -14.60 0.59
C ARG A 9 8.27 -15.20 0.88
N GLN A 10 8.87 -15.82 -0.13
CA GLN A 10 10.21 -16.40 -0.10
C GLN A 10 11.24 -15.35 -0.46
N LEU A 11 11.43 -14.36 0.43
CA LEU A 11 12.34 -13.24 0.23
C LEU A 11 13.44 -13.27 1.29
N TRP A 12 14.65 -12.92 0.89
CA TRP A 12 15.78 -12.80 1.81
C TRP A 12 15.60 -11.66 2.81
N TRP A 13 14.94 -10.57 2.41
CA TRP A 13 14.71 -9.40 3.22
C TRP A 13 13.23 -9.14 3.42
N GLY A 14 12.82 -8.94 4.66
CA GLY A 14 11.43 -8.64 5.03
C GLY A 14 11.14 -8.95 6.49
N HIS A 15 9.90 -8.80 6.90
CA HIS A 15 9.43 -9.19 8.22
C HIS A 15 9.21 -10.70 8.25
N ARG A 16 10.05 -11.42 8.98
CA ARG A 16 9.91 -12.86 9.15
C ARG A 16 8.57 -13.20 9.83
N ILE A 17 7.89 -14.22 9.34
CA ILE A 17 6.60 -14.64 9.89
C ILE A 17 6.80 -15.12 11.34
N PRO A 18 6.05 -14.55 12.33
CA PRO A 18 6.20 -14.88 13.74
C PRO A 18 5.40 -16.14 14.11
N ALA A 19 5.53 -17.19 13.30
CA ALA A 19 4.93 -18.49 13.50
C ALA A 19 6.01 -19.53 13.79
N TYR A 20 5.75 -20.40 14.76
CA TYR A 20 6.65 -21.46 15.20
C TYR A 20 5.94 -22.79 15.13
N TYR A 21 6.57 -23.76 14.54
CA TYR A 21 6.02 -25.10 14.34
C TYR A 21 6.66 -26.09 15.30
N CYS A 22 5.86 -26.88 15.97
CA CYS A 22 6.33 -27.93 16.85
C CYS A 22 6.73 -29.18 16.04
N ASP A 23 7.95 -29.65 16.20
CA ASP A 23 8.49 -30.79 15.46
C ASP A 23 7.80 -32.12 15.83
N GLU A 24 7.17 -32.19 17.01
CA GLU A 24 6.53 -33.43 17.49
C GLU A 24 5.04 -33.54 17.13
N CYS A 25 4.27 -32.49 17.37
CA CYS A 25 2.80 -32.55 17.19
C CYS A 25 2.27 -31.67 16.05
N GLY A 26 3.13 -30.94 15.34
CA GLY A 26 2.75 -30.07 14.23
C GLY A 26 1.92 -28.84 14.64
N GLU A 27 1.83 -28.53 15.95
CA GLU A 27 1.11 -27.34 16.42
C GLU A 27 1.81 -26.07 15.93
N THR A 28 1.00 -25.11 15.47
CA THR A 28 1.47 -23.77 15.07
C THR A 28 1.25 -22.77 16.20
N VAL A 29 2.31 -22.13 16.65
CA VAL A 29 2.28 -21.13 17.71
C VAL A 29 2.65 -19.79 17.12
N VAL A 30 1.80 -18.77 17.25
CA VAL A 30 2.12 -17.40 16.84
C VAL A 30 2.53 -16.61 18.08
N ALA A 31 3.76 -16.10 18.08
CA ALA A 31 4.32 -15.38 19.22
C ALA A 31 5.36 -14.35 18.76
N ARG A 32 5.61 -13.33 19.59
CA ARG A 32 6.65 -12.31 19.31
C ARG A 32 8.06 -12.89 19.36
N GLU A 33 8.27 -13.83 20.24
CA GLU A 33 9.53 -14.53 20.46
C GLU A 33 9.29 -16.04 20.43
N MET A 34 10.35 -16.80 20.17
CA MET A 34 10.25 -18.26 20.14
C MET A 34 9.81 -18.79 21.51
N PRO A 35 8.69 -19.55 21.57
CA PRO A 35 8.26 -20.17 22.82
C PRO A 35 9.28 -21.20 23.32
N GLU A 36 9.47 -21.29 24.63
CA GLU A 36 10.34 -22.31 25.24
C GLU A 36 9.79 -23.72 25.06
N LYS A 37 8.47 -23.85 25.01
CA LYS A 37 7.76 -25.14 24.91
C LYS A 37 6.51 -25.01 24.06
N CYS A 38 6.19 -26.07 23.35
CA CYS A 38 4.91 -26.21 22.68
C CYS A 38 3.76 -26.20 23.71
N PRO A 39 2.75 -25.34 23.58
CA PRO A 39 1.64 -25.28 24.54
C PRO A 39 0.75 -26.52 24.53
N LYS A 40 0.80 -27.33 23.45
CA LYS A 40 -0.02 -28.50 23.27
C LYS A 40 0.61 -29.79 23.81
N CYS A 41 1.90 -30.04 23.51
CA CYS A 41 2.55 -31.30 23.87
C CYS A 41 3.75 -31.13 24.83
N GLY A 42 4.17 -29.88 25.11
CA GLY A 42 5.31 -29.60 25.98
C GLY A 42 6.68 -29.82 25.34
N CYS A 43 6.75 -30.18 24.06
CA CYS A 43 8.01 -30.33 23.33
C CYS A 43 8.78 -29.00 23.28
N THR A 44 10.11 -29.07 23.40
CA THR A 44 11.02 -27.92 23.36
C THR A 44 11.61 -27.68 21.97
N HIS A 45 11.35 -28.60 21.02
CA HIS A 45 11.82 -28.47 19.64
C HIS A 45 10.76 -27.79 18.78
N LEU A 46 10.99 -26.51 18.54
CA LEU A 46 10.19 -25.67 17.65
C LEU A 46 11.10 -24.99 16.65
N HIS A 47 10.63 -24.78 15.44
CA HIS A 47 11.32 -23.98 14.43
C HIS A 47 10.43 -22.85 13.93
N GLN A 48 11.00 -21.71 13.65
CA GLN A 48 10.28 -20.56 13.10
C GLN A 48 10.10 -20.71 11.60
N ASP A 49 8.96 -20.24 11.09
CA ASP A 49 8.71 -20.10 9.65
C ASP A 49 9.87 -19.38 8.96
N GLU A 50 10.32 -19.89 7.82
CA GLU A 50 11.44 -19.31 7.05
C GLU A 50 11.02 -18.15 6.16
N ASP A 51 9.73 -18.05 5.84
CA ASP A 51 9.19 -17.05 4.95
C ASP A 51 9.04 -15.68 5.62
N THR A 52 8.90 -14.66 4.79
CA THR A 52 8.61 -13.28 5.22
C THR A 52 7.16 -12.92 4.90
N LEU A 53 6.63 -11.95 5.63
CA LEU A 53 5.30 -11.40 5.36
C LEU A 53 5.28 -10.60 4.06
N ASP A 54 4.20 -10.73 3.31
CA ASP A 54 3.88 -9.86 2.18
C ASP A 54 3.95 -8.38 2.59
N THR A 55 4.52 -7.53 1.75
CA THR A 55 4.64 -6.09 2.01
C THR A 55 3.30 -5.42 2.31
N TRP A 56 2.22 -5.93 1.72
CA TRP A 56 0.87 -5.43 1.95
C TRP A 56 0.32 -5.75 3.34
N PHE A 57 0.96 -6.65 4.08
CA PHE A 57 0.56 -6.97 5.45
C PHE A 57 0.80 -5.78 6.38
N SER A 58 2.01 -5.24 6.40
CA SER A 58 2.32 -4.05 7.19
C SER A 58 1.65 -2.79 6.61
N SER A 59 1.54 -2.68 5.29
CA SER A 59 0.83 -1.57 4.62
C SER A 59 -0.65 -1.48 5.02
N ALA A 60 -1.27 -2.61 5.37
CA ALA A 60 -2.65 -2.66 5.86
C ALA A 60 -2.83 -1.99 7.23
N LEU A 61 -1.77 -1.88 8.02
CA LEU A 61 -1.80 -1.26 9.36
C LEU A 61 -1.64 0.26 9.31
N TRP A 62 -1.29 0.83 8.15
CA TRP A 62 -0.90 2.22 7.99
C TRP A 62 -1.89 3.24 8.61
N PRO A 63 -3.22 3.13 8.46
CA PRO A 63 -4.16 4.15 8.94
C PRO A 63 -4.11 4.39 10.45
N PHE A 64 -3.67 3.41 11.23
CA PHE A 64 -3.66 3.48 12.69
C PHE A 64 -2.26 3.26 13.29
N SER A 65 -1.40 2.46 12.68
CA SER A 65 -0.05 2.21 13.20
C SER A 65 0.85 3.45 13.17
N THR A 66 0.73 4.29 12.15
CA THR A 66 1.47 5.55 12.04
C THR A 66 1.05 6.60 13.08
N LEU A 67 -0.11 6.42 13.68
CA LEU A 67 -0.65 7.28 14.73
C LEU A 67 -0.35 6.75 16.15
N GLY A 68 0.47 5.71 16.24
CA GLY A 68 0.97 5.17 17.50
C GLY A 68 0.25 3.92 18.02
N TRP A 69 -0.73 3.36 17.27
CA TRP A 69 -1.34 2.08 17.65
C TRP A 69 -0.24 0.99 17.84
N PRO A 70 -0.31 0.13 18.88
CA PRO A 70 -1.46 -0.18 19.74
C PRO A 70 -1.65 0.73 20.95
N ASP A 71 -0.79 1.73 21.14
CA ASP A 71 -0.92 2.65 22.26
C ASP A 71 -2.07 3.65 22.02
N LYS A 72 -2.65 4.13 23.12
CA LYS A 72 -3.66 5.19 23.07
C LYS A 72 -2.96 6.55 23.04
N THR A 73 -2.71 7.06 21.85
CA THR A 73 -2.05 8.34 21.64
C THR A 73 -3.07 9.45 21.34
N PRO A 74 -2.78 10.72 21.64
CA PRO A 74 -3.61 11.86 21.24
C PRO A 74 -3.82 11.94 19.73
N GLU A 75 -2.79 11.59 18.95
CA GLU A 75 -2.83 11.56 17.50
C GLU A 75 -3.81 10.50 16.97
N LEU A 76 -3.79 9.31 17.56
CA LEU A 76 -4.74 8.24 17.21
C LEU A 76 -6.18 8.64 17.56
N GLU A 77 -6.39 9.27 18.71
CA GLU A 77 -7.72 9.71 19.13
C GLU A 77 -8.27 10.82 18.22
N TYR A 78 -7.42 11.75 17.80
CA TYR A 78 -7.83 12.90 17.00
C TYR A 78 -7.97 12.60 15.49
N PHE A 79 -7.01 11.86 14.90
CA PHE A 79 -6.93 11.66 13.45
C PHE A 79 -7.55 10.36 12.94
N TYR A 80 -7.91 9.44 13.82
CA TYR A 80 -8.49 8.16 13.42
C TYR A 80 -9.96 8.02 13.88
N PRO A 81 -10.89 7.60 12.99
CA PRO A 81 -10.74 7.35 11.54
C PRO A 81 -10.42 8.61 10.75
N THR A 82 -9.74 8.44 9.58
CA THR A 82 -9.48 9.55 8.66
C THR A 82 -10.71 9.85 7.78
N ASP A 83 -10.76 11.04 7.18
CA ASP A 83 -11.90 11.44 6.36
C ASP A 83 -11.82 10.85 4.96
N VAL A 84 -10.70 11.01 4.26
CA VAL A 84 -10.56 10.66 2.85
C VAL A 84 -9.26 9.90 2.58
N LEU A 85 -9.39 8.74 1.93
CA LEU A 85 -8.29 8.05 1.28
C LEU A 85 -8.34 8.31 -0.22
N VAL A 86 -7.20 8.68 -0.82
CA VAL A 86 -7.07 8.85 -2.27
C VAL A 86 -6.13 7.77 -2.81
N THR A 87 -6.55 7.01 -3.81
CA THR A 87 -5.77 5.89 -4.36
C THR A 87 -6.14 5.58 -5.80
N GLY A 88 -5.24 4.90 -6.51
CA GLY A 88 -5.52 4.31 -7.81
C GLY A 88 -6.42 3.07 -7.70
N TYR A 89 -7.17 2.77 -8.75
CA TYR A 89 -8.04 1.60 -8.79
C TYR A 89 -7.26 0.27 -8.74
N ASP A 90 -6.01 0.26 -9.16
CA ASP A 90 -5.20 -0.95 -9.30
C ASP A 90 -4.77 -1.56 -7.97
N ILE A 91 -4.84 -0.81 -6.88
CA ILE A 91 -4.49 -1.27 -5.53
C ILE A 91 -5.68 -1.33 -4.56
N ILE A 92 -6.91 -1.32 -5.06
CA ILE A 92 -8.10 -1.48 -4.20
C ILE A 92 -8.01 -2.78 -3.40
N PHE A 93 -7.71 -3.93 -4.06
CA PHE A 93 -7.61 -5.22 -3.38
C PHE A 93 -6.30 -5.42 -2.63
N PHE A 94 -5.22 -4.78 -3.07
CA PHE A 94 -3.92 -4.94 -2.43
C PHE A 94 -3.78 -4.07 -1.19
N TRP A 95 -4.39 -2.89 -1.17
CA TRP A 95 -4.20 -1.93 -0.09
C TRP A 95 -5.50 -1.54 0.60
N VAL A 96 -6.48 -1.01 -0.13
CA VAL A 96 -7.69 -0.43 0.47
C VAL A 96 -8.44 -1.46 1.31
N ILE A 97 -8.79 -2.60 0.70
CA ILE A 97 -9.58 -3.62 1.40
C ILE A 97 -8.80 -4.24 2.57
N ARG A 98 -7.49 -4.35 2.45
CA ARG A 98 -6.64 -4.86 3.53
C ARG A 98 -6.57 -3.90 4.71
N MET A 99 -6.49 -2.59 4.46
CA MET A 99 -6.65 -1.58 5.52
C MET A 99 -8.01 -1.67 6.20
N VAL A 100 -9.09 -1.88 5.44
CA VAL A 100 -10.44 -1.96 5.98
C VAL A 100 -10.60 -3.14 6.93
N PHE A 101 -10.25 -4.36 6.50
CA PHE A 101 -10.45 -5.51 7.40
C PHE A 101 -9.45 -5.52 8.57
N SER A 102 -8.20 -5.09 8.37
CA SER A 102 -7.24 -4.96 9.47
C SER A 102 -7.71 -3.93 10.51
N ALA A 103 -8.23 -2.80 10.06
CA ALA A 103 -8.75 -1.78 10.94
C ALA A 103 -9.98 -2.26 11.72
N LEU A 104 -10.92 -2.93 11.08
CA LEU A 104 -12.09 -3.49 11.75
C LEU A 104 -11.70 -4.53 12.80
N GLU A 105 -10.74 -5.41 12.48
CA GLU A 105 -10.25 -6.42 13.43
C GLU A 105 -9.52 -5.81 14.62
N GLN A 106 -8.64 -4.83 14.38
CA GLN A 106 -7.76 -4.28 15.42
C GLN A 106 -8.41 -3.14 16.24
N THR A 107 -9.29 -2.35 15.63
CA THR A 107 -9.83 -1.15 16.25
C THR A 107 -11.36 -1.15 16.39
N GLY A 108 -12.05 -2.06 15.71
CA GLY A 108 -13.51 -2.10 15.63
C GLY A 108 -14.14 -0.97 14.81
N LYS A 109 -13.32 -0.16 14.12
CA LYS A 109 -13.78 1.02 13.35
C LYS A 109 -13.25 0.95 11.92
N THR A 110 -14.03 1.48 10.97
CA THR A 110 -13.56 1.69 9.60
C THR A 110 -12.44 2.74 9.56
N PRO A 111 -11.39 2.56 8.74
CA PRO A 111 -10.23 3.45 8.78
C PRO A 111 -10.44 4.81 8.12
N PHE A 112 -11.44 4.96 7.24
CA PHE A 112 -11.78 6.20 6.54
C PHE A 112 -13.25 6.22 6.14
N HIS A 113 -13.77 7.44 5.95
CA HIS A 113 -15.18 7.67 5.56
C HIS A 113 -15.38 7.63 4.05
N HIS A 114 -14.43 8.14 3.28
CA HIS A 114 -14.50 8.22 1.83
C HIS A 114 -13.24 7.64 1.18
N VAL A 115 -13.42 7.00 0.02
CA VAL A 115 -12.32 6.54 -0.82
C VAL A 115 -12.49 7.17 -2.20
N LEU A 116 -11.60 8.09 -2.56
CA LEU A 116 -11.52 8.66 -3.90
C LEU A 116 -10.59 7.80 -4.75
N ILE A 117 -11.17 7.17 -5.76
CA ILE A 117 -10.46 6.27 -6.66
C ILE A 117 -10.18 7.00 -7.96
N HIS A 118 -8.90 7.21 -8.28
CA HIS A 118 -8.47 7.86 -9.52
C HIS A 118 -7.92 6.84 -10.52
N GLY A 119 -7.89 7.23 -11.80
CA GLY A 119 -7.24 6.49 -12.87
C GLY A 119 -5.72 6.60 -12.82
N LEU A 120 -5.05 5.87 -13.71
CA LEU A 120 -3.59 5.87 -13.81
C LEU A 120 -3.11 6.78 -14.94
N VAL A 121 -1.92 7.34 -14.76
CA VAL A 121 -1.19 8.00 -15.85
C VAL A 121 -0.47 6.93 -16.66
N ARG A 122 -0.76 6.87 -17.95
CA ARG A 122 -0.19 5.92 -18.91
C ARG A 122 0.72 6.63 -19.90
N ASP A 123 1.59 5.88 -20.57
CA ASP A 123 2.39 6.43 -21.65
C ASP A 123 1.51 6.88 -22.84
N SER A 124 2.11 7.51 -23.86
CA SER A 124 1.41 8.01 -25.04
C SER A 124 0.69 6.91 -25.85
N GLN A 125 1.14 5.66 -25.70
CA GLN A 125 0.53 4.49 -26.34
C GLN A 125 -0.58 3.86 -25.47
N GLY A 126 -0.81 4.37 -24.27
CA GLY A 126 -1.81 3.86 -23.35
C GLY A 126 -1.34 2.66 -22.50
N ARG A 127 -0.05 2.33 -22.50
CA ARG A 127 0.50 1.26 -21.69
C ARG A 127 0.75 1.74 -20.26
N LYS A 128 0.58 0.85 -19.29
CA LYS A 128 0.95 1.13 -17.89
C LYS A 128 2.46 1.38 -17.81
N MET A 129 2.85 2.49 -17.17
CA MET A 129 4.25 2.79 -16.92
C MET A 129 4.85 1.79 -15.92
N SER A 130 6.01 1.24 -16.24
CA SER A 130 6.75 0.33 -15.36
C SER A 130 8.25 0.47 -15.54
N LYS A 131 9.00 0.14 -14.49
CA LYS A 131 10.47 0.14 -14.53
C LYS A 131 11.02 -0.85 -15.55
N SER A 132 10.37 -2.01 -15.70
CA SER A 132 10.78 -3.07 -16.63
C SER A 132 10.59 -2.67 -18.10
N LEU A 133 9.61 -1.84 -18.43
CA LEU A 133 9.38 -1.34 -19.78
C LEU A 133 10.18 -0.08 -20.10
N GLY A 134 10.79 0.56 -19.10
CA GLY A 134 11.54 1.80 -19.30
C GLY A 134 10.70 2.96 -19.85
N ASN A 135 9.38 2.90 -19.74
CA ASN A 135 8.43 3.90 -20.25
C ASN A 135 7.92 4.86 -19.18
N GLY A 136 8.57 4.86 -18.02
CA GLY A 136 8.29 5.82 -16.94
C GLY A 136 8.75 7.22 -17.34
N ILE A 137 7.98 8.22 -16.92
CA ILE A 137 8.32 9.63 -17.09
C ILE A 137 8.68 10.17 -15.72
N ASP A 138 9.90 10.69 -15.59
CA ASP A 138 10.32 11.34 -14.36
C ASP A 138 9.66 12.73 -14.26
N PRO A 139 8.84 13.00 -13.25
CA PRO A 139 8.24 14.30 -13.06
C PRO A 139 9.26 15.43 -12.87
N LEU A 140 10.43 15.15 -12.32
CA LEU A 140 11.49 16.17 -12.16
C LEU A 140 12.07 16.61 -13.50
N GLU A 141 12.28 15.69 -14.45
CA GLU A 141 12.70 16.06 -15.82
C GLU A 141 11.64 16.94 -16.51
N VAL A 142 10.36 16.66 -16.28
CA VAL A 142 9.28 17.50 -16.82
C VAL A 142 9.30 18.89 -16.19
N ILE A 143 9.51 18.97 -14.88
CA ILE A 143 9.57 20.23 -14.14
C ILE A 143 10.77 21.08 -14.61
N ASP A 144 11.92 20.49 -14.76
CA ASP A 144 13.13 21.18 -15.22
C ASP A 144 12.95 21.76 -16.62
N LYS A 145 12.24 21.06 -17.50
CA LYS A 145 12.04 21.48 -18.88
C LYS A 145 10.88 22.45 -19.08
N TYR A 146 9.79 22.28 -18.36
CA TYR A 146 8.53 22.99 -18.63
C TYR A 146 7.99 23.79 -17.43
N GLY A 147 8.54 23.59 -16.24
CA GLY A 147 8.06 24.17 -15.00
C GLY A 147 7.02 23.34 -14.28
N ALA A 148 6.95 23.47 -12.96
CA ALA A 148 6.02 22.73 -12.11
C ALA A 148 4.56 23.05 -12.42
N ASP A 149 4.24 24.28 -12.70
CA ASP A 149 2.86 24.72 -13.02
C ASP A 149 2.34 24.07 -14.29
N ALA A 150 3.18 23.92 -15.33
CA ALA A 150 2.83 23.24 -16.56
C ALA A 150 2.49 21.76 -16.33
N LEU A 151 3.31 21.05 -15.54
CA LEU A 151 3.04 19.66 -15.18
C LEU A 151 1.75 19.53 -14.37
N ARG A 152 1.59 20.34 -13.33
CA ARG A 152 0.41 20.32 -12.47
C ARG A 152 -0.88 20.61 -13.24
N LEU A 153 -0.89 21.63 -14.09
CA LEU A 153 -2.01 21.98 -14.95
C LEU A 153 -2.34 20.83 -15.91
N THR A 154 -1.36 20.21 -16.53
CA THR A 154 -1.53 19.08 -17.42
C THR A 154 -2.22 17.90 -16.71
N LEU A 155 -1.74 17.56 -15.51
CA LEU A 155 -2.31 16.45 -14.73
C LEU A 155 -3.74 16.75 -14.26
N MET A 156 -4.02 17.99 -13.87
CA MET A 156 -5.35 18.37 -13.38
C MET A 156 -6.40 18.50 -14.48
N THR A 157 -6.04 19.00 -15.65
CA THR A 157 -6.97 19.22 -16.77
C THR A 157 -7.18 17.99 -17.64
N GLY A 158 -6.31 17.00 -17.54
CA GLY A 158 -6.36 15.78 -18.35
C GLY A 158 -7.23 14.66 -17.81
N ASN A 159 -7.76 14.79 -16.60
CA ASN A 159 -8.42 13.72 -15.87
C ASN A 159 -9.93 13.87 -15.78
N ALA A 160 -10.64 12.76 -16.06
CA ALA A 160 -11.97 12.54 -15.55
C ALA A 160 -11.92 11.50 -14.43
N PRO A 161 -12.70 11.63 -13.34
CA PRO A 161 -12.70 10.68 -12.25
C PRO A 161 -12.86 9.23 -12.72
N GLY A 162 -12.00 8.32 -12.24
CA GLY A 162 -12.04 6.90 -12.58
C GLY A 162 -11.46 6.51 -13.95
N ASN A 163 -11.03 7.47 -14.77
CA ASN A 163 -10.46 7.19 -16.08
C ASN A 163 -8.94 7.36 -16.10
N ASP A 164 -8.26 6.50 -16.89
CA ASP A 164 -6.83 6.64 -17.13
C ASP A 164 -6.55 7.83 -18.03
N MET A 165 -5.40 8.46 -17.81
CA MET A 165 -4.90 9.56 -18.63
C MET A 165 -3.66 9.11 -19.39
N ARG A 166 -3.60 9.42 -20.69
CA ARG A 166 -2.37 9.29 -21.47
C ARG A 166 -1.53 10.55 -21.34
N PHE A 167 -0.26 10.38 -21.02
CA PHE A 167 0.70 11.49 -20.95
C PHE A 167 1.26 11.80 -22.32
N TYR A 168 1.18 13.08 -22.72
CA TYR A 168 1.74 13.61 -23.94
C TYR A 168 2.58 14.85 -23.65
N TRP A 169 3.79 14.92 -24.17
CA TRP A 169 4.69 16.06 -24.02
C TRP A 169 4.08 17.34 -24.59
N GLU A 170 3.37 17.26 -25.70
CA GLU A 170 2.68 18.36 -26.35
C GLU A 170 1.63 19.01 -25.45
N ARG A 171 1.00 18.21 -24.59
CA ARG A 171 0.06 18.73 -23.58
C ARG A 171 0.77 19.55 -22.52
N VAL A 172 1.94 19.10 -22.06
CA VAL A 172 2.73 19.85 -21.08
C VAL A 172 3.19 21.18 -21.65
N GLU A 173 3.64 21.18 -22.91
CA GLU A 173 4.02 22.41 -23.63
C GLU A 173 2.85 23.38 -23.79
N SER A 174 1.68 22.87 -24.14
CA SER A 174 0.45 23.66 -24.21
C SER A 174 0.07 24.27 -22.87
N SER A 175 0.19 23.49 -21.79
CA SER A 175 -0.05 23.96 -20.41
C SER A 175 0.95 25.05 -19.99
N ARG A 176 2.24 24.90 -20.35
CA ARG A 176 3.24 25.94 -20.14
C ARG A 176 2.88 27.25 -20.85
N ASN A 177 2.50 27.13 -22.11
CA ASN A 177 2.12 28.29 -22.92
C ASN A 177 0.88 28.99 -22.36
N PHE A 178 -0.08 28.22 -21.82
CA PHE A 178 -1.25 28.76 -21.12
C PHE A 178 -0.85 29.50 -19.83
N ALA A 179 -0.01 28.88 -19.00
CA ALA A 179 0.44 29.45 -17.72
C ALA A 179 1.26 30.74 -17.89
N ASN A 180 2.00 30.88 -19.01
CA ASN A 180 2.83 32.06 -19.31
C ASN A 180 2.05 33.20 -19.98
N LYS A 181 0.82 33.00 -20.36
CA LYS A 181 -0.02 33.97 -21.08
C LYS A 181 -0.82 34.88 -20.13
#